data_3a914a7e0fcf9fcaba8e0ff300569921
#
_entry.id   3a914a7e0fcf9fcaba8e0ff300569921
#
_cell.length_a   1.000
_cell.length_b   1.000
_cell.length_c   1.000
_cell.angle_alpha   90.00
_cell.angle_beta   90.00
_cell.angle_gamma   90.00
#
_symmetry.space_group_name_H-M   'P 1'
#
loop_
_entity.id
_entity.type
_entity.pdbx_description
1 polymer ?
#
loop_
_entity_poly.entity_id
_entity_poly.type
_entity_poly.pdbx_seq_one_letter_code
_entity_poly.pdbx_strand_id
1 'polypeptide(L)'
;MIILISAISGLVSAQSTSTDNRPNSGKSEKEQRKLKKIKVFKEQEEGENVFQRDFSLGGRLNTDGWSGFFELGYRKSRKIVNYFQFEVSEKKSPKEDKLQAITPLGFSARPFIYGKQNNFYPVKLGVGQRYLIGGKANKNGVEVSGIYYGGISIGLLKPYYLSVNAGNDRLEDIKYDPNGPYADVFLDDASIYGAGGFGKGWSELSVIPGVHAKLGLRFDWAHFNEVVSALECGVNFEMYTKKVPIMINDYNKQFMFNAYVGLQFGKRWNKR
;
A
#
# COMPACT_ATOMS: atom_id res chain seq x y z
N MET A 1 -72.54 -12.85 -44.97
CA MET A 1 -72.96 -13.62 -43.80
C MET A 1 -72.66 -12.74 -42.58
N ILE A 2 -73.51 -11.89 -42.30
CA ILE A 2 -74.45 -11.58 -41.21
C ILE A 2 -74.01 -12.17 -39.89
N ILE A 3 -73.79 -11.30 -38.86
CA ILE A 3 -74.21 -11.30 -37.48
C ILE A 3 -73.54 -10.10 -36.79
N LEU A 4 -74.18 -8.97 -36.58
CA LEU A 4 -75.00 -8.39 -35.50
C LEU A 4 -74.64 -8.91 -34.11
N ILE A 5 -74.35 -7.94 -33.16
CA ILE A 5 -74.83 -7.87 -31.78
C ILE A 5 -74.17 -6.65 -31.13
N SER A 6 -74.86 -5.62 -30.95
CA SER A 6 -75.74 -5.05 -29.88
C SER A 6 -74.89 -4.25 -28.82
N ALA A 7 -75.25 -2.97 -28.79
CA ALA A 7 -74.90 -1.97 -27.81
C ALA A 7 -75.43 -2.30 -26.41
N ILE A 8 -74.63 -2.07 -25.38
CA ILE A 8 -75.11 -1.84 -24.02
C ILE A 8 -74.54 -0.50 -23.54
N SER A 9 -75.47 0.46 -23.50
CA SER A 9 -75.31 1.75 -22.86
C SER A 9 -75.37 1.59 -21.34
N GLY A 10 -74.24 1.73 -20.65
CA GLY A 10 -74.23 1.84 -19.20
C GLY A 10 -74.02 3.30 -18.80
N LEU A 11 -75.04 3.90 -18.24
CA LEU A 11 -75.03 5.18 -17.53
C LEU A 11 -74.13 5.04 -16.30
N VAL A 12 -73.00 5.73 -16.28
CA VAL A 12 -72.18 5.92 -15.06
C VAL A 12 -72.50 7.32 -14.54
N SER A 13 -73.13 7.36 -13.40
CA SER A 13 -73.38 8.56 -12.61
C SER A 13 -72.07 9.25 -12.23
N ALA A 14 -71.96 10.53 -12.55
CA ALA A 14 -70.94 11.39 -12.06
C ALA A 14 -71.13 11.63 -10.56
N GLN A 15 -70.33 10.99 -9.73
CA GLN A 15 -70.12 11.41 -8.35
C GLN A 15 -69.12 12.55 -8.35
N SER A 16 -69.54 13.73 -7.99
CA SER A 16 -68.75 14.87 -7.66
C SER A 16 -67.91 14.56 -6.42
N THR A 17 -66.64 14.24 -6.62
CA THR A 17 -65.66 14.17 -5.51
C THR A 17 -65.33 15.58 -5.12
N SER A 18 -65.83 16.04 -4.00
CA SER A 18 -65.35 17.25 -3.31
C SER A 18 -63.86 17.19 -3.09
N THR A 19 -63.16 18.12 -3.70
CA THR A 19 -61.74 18.37 -3.47
C THR A 19 -61.54 18.79 -2.02
N ASP A 20 -61.26 17.84 -1.15
CA ASP A 20 -60.85 18.09 0.22
C ASP A 20 -59.41 18.68 0.19
N ASN A 21 -59.32 20.00 0.07
CA ASN A 21 -58.13 20.78 0.26
C ASN A 21 -57.77 20.81 1.74
N ARG A 22 -57.35 19.65 2.30
CA ARG A 22 -56.66 19.64 3.57
C ARG A 22 -55.21 20.00 3.30
N PRO A 23 -54.69 21.05 3.93
CA PRO A 23 -53.25 21.32 3.88
C PRO A 23 -52.55 20.12 4.47
N ASN A 24 -51.59 19.60 3.72
CA ASN A 24 -50.74 18.47 4.07
C ASN A 24 -49.99 18.82 5.34
N SER A 25 -50.68 18.74 6.50
CA SER A 25 -50.16 19.08 7.80
C SER A 25 -49.10 18.03 8.23
N GLY A 26 -47.86 18.39 8.03
CA GLY A 26 -46.86 17.99 8.96
C GLY A 26 -46.64 16.50 9.12
N LYS A 27 -46.01 15.86 8.14
CA LYS A 27 -45.14 14.74 8.52
C LYS A 27 -44.23 15.27 9.64
N SER A 28 -44.41 14.69 10.84
CA SER A 28 -43.67 15.08 12.04
C SER A 28 -42.20 15.29 11.66
N GLU A 29 -41.54 16.32 12.20
CA GLU A 29 -40.08 16.56 11.96
C GLU A 29 -39.26 15.29 12.13
N LYS A 30 -39.69 14.41 13.03
CA LYS A 30 -39.06 13.08 13.23
C LYS A 30 -39.23 12.16 12.01
N GLU A 31 -40.37 12.18 11.32
CA GLU A 31 -40.57 11.40 10.10
C GLU A 31 -39.80 11.98 8.92
N GLN A 32 -39.74 13.30 8.79
CA GLN A 32 -38.90 13.95 7.78
C GLN A 32 -37.41 13.68 8.02
N ARG A 33 -36.97 13.67 9.27
CA ARG A 33 -35.60 13.28 9.63
C ARG A 33 -35.32 11.80 9.37
N LYS A 34 -36.29 10.91 9.63
CA LYS A 34 -36.18 9.48 9.28
C LYS A 34 -36.15 9.27 7.75
N LEU A 35 -37.03 9.92 7.01
CA LEU A 35 -37.03 9.85 5.55
C LEU A 35 -35.76 10.42 4.92
N LYS A 36 -35.26 11.55 5.43
CA LYS A 36 -33.94 12.07 5.02
C LYS A 36 -32.83 11.08 5.32
N LYS A 37 -32.81 10.47 6.50
CA LYS A 37 -31.82 9.43 6.84
C LYS A 37 -31.94 8.20 5.94
N ILE A 38 -33.16 7.72 5.69
CA ILE A 38 -33.40 6.57 4.79
C ILE A 38 -33.00 6.91 3.35
N LYS A 39 -33.29 8.14 2.88
CA LYS A 39 -32.90 8.59 1.55
C LYS A 39 -31.38 8.70 1.40
N VAL A 40 -30.71 9.30 2.39
CA VAL A 40 -29.24 9.36 2.44
C VAL A 40 -28.62 7.97 2.56
N PHE A 41 -29.23 7.08 3.35
CA PHE A 41 -28.77 5.69 3.48
C PHE A 41 -28.95 4.92 2.15
N LYS A 42 -30.08 5.13 1.45
CA LYS A 42 -30.34 4.52 0.14
C LYS A 42 -29.46 5.09 -0.97
N GLU A 43 -29.19 6.40 -0.96
CA GLU A 43 -28.22 7.04 -1.86
C GLU A 43 -26.79 6.57 -1.58
N GLN A 44 -26.44 6.29 -0.31
CA GLN A 44 -25.16 5.67 0.08
C GLN A 44 -25.10 4.18 -0.31
N GLU A 45 -26.23 3.50 -0.38
CA GLU A 45 -26.30 2.09 -0.78
C GLU A 45 -26.20 1.88 -2.29
N GLU A 46 -26.67 2.83 -3.09
CA GLU A 46 -26.76 2.74 -4.56
C GLU A 46 -25.79 3.72 -5.27
N GLY A 47 -25.07 4.58 -4.54
CA GLY A 47 -24.30 5.68 -5.10
C GLY A 47 -22.79 5.47 -5.09
N GLU A 48 -22.13 6.11 -6.06
CA GLU A 48 -20.69 6.27 -6.11
C GLU A 48 -20.16 6.86 -4.79
N ASN A 49 -18.96 6.43 -4.39
CA ASN A 49 -18.24 6.93 -3.24
C ASN A 49 -18.10 8.47 -3.26
N VAL A 50 -18.84 9.18 -2.42
CA VAL A 50 -18.90 10.66 -2.40
C VAL A 50 -17.94 11.27 -1.37
N PHE A 51 -17.11 10.48 -0.70
CA PHE A 51 -16.19 10.96 0.33
C PHE A 51 -15.11 11.87 -0.23
N GLN A 52 -14.82 12.96 0.49
CA GLN A 52 -13.84 13.97 0.08
C GLN A 52 -12.41 13.62 0.48
N ARG A 53 -12.23 12.88 1.56
CA ARG A 53 -10.93 12.51 2.12
C ARG A 53 -10.90 11.04 2.49
N ASP A 54 -9.75 10.44 2.32
CA ASP A 54 -9.48 9.10 2.80
C ASP A 54 -8.07 9.02 3.42
N PHE A 55 -7.96 8.13 4.37
CA PHE A 55 -6.70 7.71 4.97
C PHE A 55 -6.62 6.20 4.85
N SER A 56 -5.46 5.70 4.48
CA SER A 56 -5.20 4.27 4.49
C SER A 56 -3.78 3.97 4.95
N LEU A 57 -3.64 2.83 5.58
CA LEU A 57 -2.38 2.23 5.99
C LEU A 57 -2.32 0.84 5.37
N GLY A 58 -1.14 0.45 4.92
CA GLY A 58 -0.98 -0.84 4.26
C GLY A 58 0.43 -1.38 4.27
N GLY A 59 0.52 -2.64 3.86
CA GLY A 59 1.77 -3.35 3.61
C GLY A 59 1.83 -3.83 2.18
N ARG A 60 3.04 -3.87 1.62
CA ARG A 60 3.32 -4.41 0.29
C ARG A 60 4.42 -5.44 0.36
N LEU A 61 4.26 -6.48 -0.42
CA LEU A 61 5.32 -7.43 -0.77
C LEU A 61 5.84 -7.03 -2.15
N ASN A 62 7.13 -6.74 -2.21
CA ASN A 62 7.83 -6.40 -3.43
C ASN A 62 8.69 -7.61 -3.84
N THR A 63 9.01 -7.73 -5.12
CA THR A 63 9.91 -8.81 -5.60
C THR A 63 11.32 -8.72 -5.00
N ASP A 64 11.69 -7.57 -4.48
CA ASP A 64 12.99 -7.28 -3.86
C ASP A 64 12.91 -6.99 -2.35
N GLY A 65 11.76 -7.25 -1.69
CA GLY A 65 11.60 -7.03 -0.26
C GLY A 65 10.15 -6.76 0.17
N TRP A 66 9.98 -5.93 1.19
CA TRP A 66 8.67 -5.55 1.71
C TRP A 66 8.62 -4.06 2.04
N SER A 67 7.43 -3.49 2.12
CA SER A 67 7.23 -2.11 2.52
C SER A 67 5.95 -1.92 3.33
N GLY A 68 6.01 -0.93 4.23
CA GLY A 68 4.84 -0.39 4.92
C GLY A 68 4.60 1.04 4.47
N PHE A 69 3.35 1.45 4.34
CA PHE A 69 3.01 2.79 3.89
C PHE A 69 1.75 3.32 4.55
N PHE A 70 1.66 4.63 4.60
CA PHE A 70 0.40 5.32 4.84
C PHE A 70 0.09 6.32 3.72
N GLU A 71 -1.19 6.54 3.49
CA GLU A 71 -1.68 7.33 2.38
C GLU A 71 -2.80 8.25 2.84
N LEU A 72 -2.77 9.52 2.38
CA LEU A 72 -3.79 10.52 2.58
C LEU A 72 -4.35 10.95 1.22
N GLY A 73 -5.61 10.62 0.95
CA GLY A 73 -6.29 10.96 -0.29
C GLY A 73 -7.21 12.16 -0.16
N TYR A 74 -7.23 12.96 -1.20
CA TYR A 74 -8.10 14.12 -1.36
C TYR A 74 -8.80 14.06 -2.71
N ARG A 75 -10.12 13.92 -2.70
CA ARG A 75 -10.90 13.86 -3.93
C ARG A 75 -10.90 15.20 -4.65
N LYS A 76 -10.44 15.22 -5.89
CA LYS A 76 -10.45 16.37 -6.78
C LYS A 76 -11.72 16.41 -7.64
N SER A 77 -12.16 15.25 -8.13
CA SER A 77 -13.35 15.08 -8.96
C SER A 77 -13.97 13.70 -8.72
N ARG A 78 -15.11 13.40 -9.38
CA ARG A 78 -15.73 12.06 -9.31
C ARG A 78 -14.76 10.92 -9.63
N LYS A 79 -13.88 11.13 -10.62
CA LYS A 79 -12.96 10.09 -11.12
C LYS A 79 -11.53 10.21 -10.61
N ILE A 80 -11.15 11.35 -9.98
CA ILE A 80 -9.76 11.64 -9.63
C ILE A 80 -9.64 11.91 -8.15
N VAL A 81 -8.75 11.17 -7.50
CA VAL A 81 -8.31 11.37 -6.13
C VAL A 81 -6.82 11.63 -6.13
N ASN A 82 -6.41 12.80 -5.67
CA ASN A 82 -5.00 13.09 -5.41
C ASN A 82 -4.63 12.47 -4.07
N TYR A 83 -3.45 11.89 -3.96
CA TYR A 83 -2.99 11.35 -2.69
C TYR A 83 -1.52 11.67 -2.43
N PHE A 84 -1.23 11.82 -1.16
CA PHE A 84 0.11 11.87 -0.60
C PHE A 84 0.41 10.54 0.05
N GLN A 85 1.62 10.02 -0.12
CA GLN A 85 2.04 8.75 0.45
C GLN A 85 3.41 8.88 1.09
N PHE A 86 3.56 8.26 2.25
CA PHE A 86 4.83 7.98 2.90
C PHE A 86 5.02 6.46 2.95
N GLU A 87 6.19 6.00 2.56
CA GLU A 87 6.51 4.57 2.51
C GLU A 87 7.89 4.32 3.09
N VAL A 88 8.00 3.27 3.91
CA VAL A 88 9.28 2.72 4.40
C VAL A 88 9.38 1.30 3.90
N SER A 89 10.53 0.93 3.34
CA SER A 89 10.76 -0.38 2.77
C SER A 89 12.09 -0.97 3.21
N GLU A 90 12.19 -2.28 3.20
CA GLU A 90 13.44 -3.03 3.25
C GLU A 90 13.65 -3.71 1.91
N LYS A 91 14.81 -3.51 1.31
CA LYS A 91 15.16 -4.12 0.04
C LYS A 91 16.35 -5.04 0.20
N LYS A 92 16.28 -6.16 -0.53
CA LYS A 92 17.29 -7.20 -0.55
C LYS A 92 17.84 -7.37 -1.95
N SER A 93 19.11 -7.80 -2.03
CA SER A 93 19.67 -8.22 -3.29
C SER A 93 19.15 -9.61 -3.67
N PRO A 94 18.86 -9.90 -4.96
CA PRO A 94 18.54 -11.25 -5.41
C PRO A 94 19.68 -12.27 -5.17
N LYS A 95 20.87 -11.80 -4.84
CA LYS A 95 22.08 -12.63 -4.54
C LYS A 95 22.30 -12.86 -3.05
N GLU A 96 21.36 -12.47 -2.20
CA GLU A 96 21.42 -12.73 -0.77
C GLU A 96 21.05 -14.18 -0.46
N ASP A 97 22.07 -15.02 -0.20
CA ASP A 97 21.90 -16.37 0.31
C ASP A 97 22.19 -16.41 1.80
N LYS A 98 21.27 -16.97 2.57
CA LYS A 98 21.43 -17.15 4.02
C LYS A 98 22.21 -18.42 4.28
N LEU A 99 23.37 -18.28 4.89
CA LEU A 99 24.19 -19.37 5.37
C LEU A 99 24.06 -19.49 6.89
N GLN A 100 24.35 -20.69 7.40
CA GLN A 100 24.34 -20.95 8.83
C GLN A 100 25.63 -21.68 9.19
N ALA A 101 26.47 -21.04 9.99
CA ALA A 101 27.65 -21.68 10.55
C ALA A 101 27.25 -22.63 11.68
N ILE A 102 27.92 -23.77 11.75
CA ILE A 102 27.85 -24.71 12.88
C ILE A 102 29.05 -24.43 13.76
N THR A 103 28.81 -23.98 14.99
CA THR A 103 29.92 -23.76 15.94
C THR A 103 30.57 -25.06 16.32
N PRO A 104 31.86 -25.08 16.68
CA PRO A 104 32.56 -26.30 17.12
C PRO A 104 31.91 -27.02 18.30
N LEU A 105 31.10 -26.30 19.08
CA LEU A 105 30.31 -26.84 20.20
C LEU A 105 28.95 -27.44 19.77
N GLY A 106 28.65 -27.51 18.46
CA GLY A 106 27.40 -28.05 17.94
C GLY A 106 26.19 -27.13 18.08
N PHE A 107 26.36 -25.89 18.57
CA PHE A 107 25.27 -24.91 18.62
C PHE A 107 25.11 -24.22 17.26
N SER A 108 23.86 -24.03 16.87
CA SER A 108 23.53 -23.30 15.65
C SER A 108 23.82 -21.80 15.85
N ALA A 109 24.72 -21.27 15.06
CA ALA A 109 25.02 -19.82 15.04
C ALA A 109 23.88 -19.04 14.37
N ARG A 110 23.86 -17.71 14.55
CA ARG A 110 22.89 -16.86 13.85
C ARG A 110 23.11 -16.94 12.35
N PRO A 111 22.04 -17.17 11.55
CA PRO A 111 22.17 -17.14 10.10
C PRO A 111 22.76 -15.82 9.63
N PHE A 112 23.66 -15.87 8.68
CA PHE A 112 24.30 -14.70 8.09
C PHE A 112 24.22 -14.72 6.57
N ILE A 113 24.49 -13.59 5.93
CA ILE A 113 24.51 -13.45 4.48
C ILE A 113 25.94 -13.16 4.06
N TYR A 114 26.55 -14.10 3.35
CA TYR A 114 27.90 -13.97 2.86
C TYR A 114 28.03 -12.84 1.84
N GLY A 115 29.06 -12.00 1.99
CA GLY A 115 29.34 -10.88 1.09
C GLY A 115 28.30 -9.75 1.14
N LYS A 116 27.45 -9.70 2.17
CA LYS A 116 26.53 -8.57 2.38
C LYS A 116 27.27 -7.40 3.01
N GLN A 117 27.25 -6.24 2.32
CA GLN A 117 27.90 -5.02 2.79
C GLN A 117 26.96 -4.15 3.63
N ASN A 118 25.73 -3.93 3.15
CA ASN A 118 24.75 -3.08 3.82
C ASN A 118 23.34 -3.65 3.76
N ASN A 119 22.54 -3.34 4.78
CA ASN A 119 21.10 -3.41 4.69
C ASN A 119 20.58 -2.11 4.07
N PHE A 120 19.60 -2.19 3.20
CA PHE A 120 19.07 -1.04 2.47
C PHE A 120 17.61 -0.77 2.85
N TYR A 121 17.35 0.42 3.41
CA TYR A 121 16.07 0.87 3.89
C TYR A 121 15.65 2.17 3.17
N PRO A 122 14.98 2.11 2.02
CA PRO A 122 14.42 3.28 1.36
C PRO A 122 13.24 3.86 2.13
N VAL A 123 13.29 5.17 2.36
CA VAL A 123 12.17 5.99 2.83
C VAL A 123 11.72 6.85 1.66
N LYS A 124 10.43 6.82 1.33
CA LYS A 124 9.86 7.45 0.15
C LYS A 124 8.74 8.39 0.52
N LEU A 125 8.76 9.56 -0.09
CA LEU A 125 7.74 10.59 0.03
C LEU A 125 7.31 11.03 -1.36
N GLY A 126 6.02 11.15 -1.60
CA GLY A 126 5.59 11.62 -2.89
C GLY A 126 4.08 11.84 -2.99
N VAL A 127 3.68 12.20 -4.18
CA VAL A 127 2.30 12.50 -4.55
C VAL A 127 1.88 11.69 -5.75
N GLY A 128 0.60 11.38 -5.84
CA GLY A 128 0.05 10.62 -6.93
C GLY A 128 -1.41 10.91 -7.16
N GLN A 129 -1.94 10.24 -8.18
CA GLN A 129 -3.37 10.29 -8.48
C GLN A 129 -3.92 8.88 -8.66
N ARG A 130 -5.13 8.69 -8.17
CA ARG A 130 -5.97 7.53 -8.46
C ARG A 130 -7.03 7.96 -9.47
N TYR A 131 -7.12 7.25 -10.57
CA TYR A 131 -8.13 7.46 -11.60
C TYR A 131 -9.11 6.29 -11.59
N LEU A 132 -10.39 6.57 -11.34
CA LEU A 132 -11.45 5.58 -11.34
C LEU A 132 -11.70 5.05 -12.75
N ILE A 133 -11.45 3.76 -12.97
CA ILE A 133 -11.68 3.07 -14.24
C ILE A 133 -13.08 2.43 -14.23
N GLY A 134 -13.41 1.73 -13.14
CA GLY A 134 -14.70 1.07 -12.95
C GLY A 134 -15.23 1.26 -11.53
N GLY A 135 -16.44 1.80 -11.39
CA GLY A 135 -17.13 1.96 -10.12
C GLY A 135 -17.82 0.66 -9.67
N LYS A 136 -18.19 0.60 -8.40
CA LYS A 136 -18.99 -0.51 -7.86
C LYS A 136 -20.41 -0.47 -8.42
N ALA A 137 -20.84 -1.56 -9.03
CA ALA A 137 -22.24 -1.71 -9.49
C ALA A 137 -23.21 -1.96 -8.31
N ASN A 138 -22.71 -2.57 -7.23
CA ASN A 138 -23.47 -2.86 -6.00
C ASN A 138 -22.53 -2.92 -4.79
N LYS A 139 -23.05 -3.13 -3.58
CA LYS A 139 -22.25 -3.24 -2.33
C LYS A 139 -21.17 -4.32 -2.35
N ASN A 140 -21.39 -5.40 -3.10
CA ASN A 140 -20.45 -6.51 -3.22
C ASN A 140 -19.51 -6.34 -4.42
N GLY A 141 -19.63 -5.24 -5.16
CA GLY A 141 -18.80 -4.92 -6.31
C GLY A 141 -17.39 -4.48 -5.89
N VAL A 142 -16.49 -4.54 -6.84
CA VAL A 142 -15.11 -4.05 -6.70
C VAL A 142 -14.96 -2.77 -7.51
N GLU A 143 -14.43 -1.73 -6.87
CA GLU A 143 -14.00 -0.51 -7.55
C GLU A 143 -12.59 -0.71 -8.09
N VAL A 144 -12.38 -0.45 -9.37
CA VAL A 144 -11.08 -0.55 -10.02
C VAL A 144 -10.56 0.84 -10.35
N SER A 145 -9.36 1.14 -9.87
CA SER A 145 -8.69 2.42 -10.12
C SER A 145 -7.27 2.19 -10.63
N GLY A 146 -6.89 2.96 -11.65
CA GLY A 146 -5.49 3.11 -12.05
C GLY A 146 -4.79 4.10 -11.14
N ILE A 147 -3.57 3.78 -10.75
CA ILE A 147 -2.75 4.63 -9.89
C ILE A 147 -1.44 4.98 -10.55
N TYR A 148 -1.01 6.21 -10.38
CA TYR A 148 0.35 6.64 -10.66
C TYR A 148 0.83 7.55 -9.55
N TYR A 149 2.11 7.46 -9.24
CA TYR A 149 2.70 8.08 -8.08
C TYR A 149 4.17 8.37 -8.35
N GLY A 150 4.70 9.46 -7.80
CA GLY A 150 6.10 9.79 -7.92
C GLY A 150 6.55 10.75 -6.83
N GLY A 151 7.84 10.72 -6.56
CA GLY A 151 8.40 11.56 -5.51
C GLY A 151 9.88 11.32 -5.27
N ILE A 152 10.32 11.76 -4.09
CA ILE A 152 11.70 11.63 -3.63
C ILE A 152 11.87 10.36 -2.81
N SER A 153 13.06 9.75 -2.91
CA SER A 153 13.50 8.62 -2.12
C SER A 153 14.75 8.98 -1.35
N ILE A 154 14.82 8.55 -0.11
CA ILE A 154 16.00 8.64 0.73
C ILE A 154 16.41 7.21 1.06
N GLY A 155 17.44 6.71 0.41
CA GLY A 155 18.00 5.40 0.67
C GLY A 155 18.91 5.41 1.89
N LEU A 156 18.53 4.69 2.94
CA LEU A 156 19.34 4.52 4.14
C LEU A 156 20.12 3.22 4.04
N LEU A 157 21.43 3.31 4.03
CA LEU A 157 22.34 2.17 4.08
C LEU A 157 22.83 1.98 5.50
N LYS A 158 22.52 0.82 6.06
CA LYS A 158 22.98 0.41 7.37
C LYS A 158 24.08 -0.65 7.19
N PRO A 159 25.31 -0.42 7.66
CA PRO A 159 26.37 -1.41 7.59
C PRO A 159 25.95 -2.76 8.17
N TYR A 160 26.30 -3.83 7.46
CA TYR A 160 26.02 -5.19 7.90
C TYR A 160 27.22 -5.71 8.70
N TYR A 161 26.96 -6.14 9.92
CA TYR A 161 27.98 -6.65 10.82
C TYR A 161 27.98 -8.17 10.83
N LEU A 162 29.18 -8.76 10.79
CA LEU A 162 29.42 -10.18 11.00
C LEU A 162 30.20 -10.39 12.30
N SER A 163 29.84 -11.41 13.05
CA SER A 163 30.63 -11.90 14.18
C SER A 163 31.62 -12.89 13.66
N VAL A 164 32.91 -12.56 13.78
CA VAL A 164 34.04 -13.37 13.30
C VAL A 164 34.99 -13.72 14.45
N ASN A 165 35.76 -14.79 14.25
CA ASN A 165 36.89 -15.09 15.13
C ASN A 165 38.11 -14.28 14.71
N ALA A 166 38.44 -13.25 15.49
CA ALA A 166 39.59 -12.39 15.24
C ALA A 166 40.94 -13.00 15.73
N GLY A 167 40.94 -14.28 16.12
CA GLY A 167 42.05 -14.96 16.74
C GLY A 167 41.88 -15.11 18.26
N ASN A 168 42.52 -16.09 18.85
CA ASN A 168 42.48 -16.40 20.31
C ASN A 168 41.06 -16.65 20.85
N ASP A 169 40.18 -17.28 20.07
CA ASP A 169 38.78 -17.56 20.43
C ASP A 169 37.93 -16.33 20.82
N ARG A 170 38.37 -15.14 20.42
CA ARG A 170 37.62 -13.91 20.67
C ARG A 170 36.74 -13.57 19.50
N LEU A 171 35.44 -13.50 19.76
CA LEU A 171 34.46 -13.05 18.77
C LEU A 171 34.44 -11.52 18.71
N GLU A 172 34.68 -10.99 17.52
CA GLU A 172 34.54 -9.57 17.22
C GLU A 172 33.49 -9.35 16.14
N ASP A 173 32.70 -8.27 16.29
CA ASP A 173 31.76 -7.88 15.28
C ASP A 173 32.37 -6.86 14.34
N ILE A 174 32.61 -7.28 13.12
CA ILE A 174 33.25 -6.47 12.07
C ILE A 174 32.26 -6.10 10.98
N LYS A 175 32.50 -4.97 10.33
CA LYS A 175 31.83 -4.56 9.08
C LYS A 175 32.81 -4.62 7.93
N TYR A 176 32.29 -4.72 6.72
CA TYR A 176 33.14 -4.68 5.54
C TYR A 176 33.77 -3.28 5.34
N ASP A 177 35.08 -3.21 5.31
CA ASP A 177 35.85 -2.06 4.89
C ASP A 177 36.95 -2.55 3.93
N PRO A 178 36.90 -2.16 2.63
CA PRO A 178 37.85 -2.64 1.63
C PRO A 178 39.28 -2.25 1.92
N ASN A 179 39.50 -1.20 2.73
CA ASN A 179 40.85 -0.72 3.13
C ASN A 179 41.19 -1.09 4.60
N GLY A 180 40.29 -1.80 5.26
CA GLY A 180 40.45 -2.16 6.67
C GLY A 180 41.24 -3.44 6.86
N PRO A 181 41.83 -3.65 8.06
CA PRO A 181 42.65 -4.82 8.39
C PRO A 181 41.88 -6.15 8.39
N TYR A 182 40.56 -6.09 8.41
CA TYR A 182 39.65 -7.26 8.47
C TYR A 182 38.94 -7.56 7.14
N ALA A 183 39.35 -6.95 6.02
CA ALA A 183 38.70 -7.17 4.72
C ALA A 183 38.73 -8.65 4.31
N ASP A 184 39.89 -9.29 4.47
CA ASP A 184 40.08 -10.71 4.14
C ASP A 184 39.30 -11.61 5.10
N VAL A 185 39.28 -11.30 6.40
CA VAL A 185 38.56 -12.05 7.44
C VAL A 185 37.04 -11.98 7.22
N PHE A 186 36.54 -10.83 6.74
CA PHE A 186 35.10 -10.66 6.41
C PHE A 186 34.67 -11.56 5.24
N LEU A 187 35.59 -11.89 4.35
CA LEU A 187 35.38 -12.75 3.18
C LEU A 187 35.84 -14.21 3.39
N ASP A 188 36.38 -14.54 4.54
CA ASP A 188 36.75 -15.88 4.89
C ASP A 188 35.57 -16.60 5.58
N ASP A 189 34.91 -17.50 4.84
CA ASP A 189 33.78 -18.26 5.32
C ASP A 189 34.07 -19.09 6.59
N ALA A 190 35.30 -19.57 6.72
CA ALA A 190 35.74 -20.35 7.89
C ALA A 190 35.86 -19.51 9.19
N SER A 191 36.06 -18.21 9.06
CA SER A 191 36.18 -17.28 10.18
C SER A 191 34.85 -16.71 10.66
N ILE A 192 33.74 -16.91 9.91
CA ILE A 192 32.45 -16.33 10.23
C ILE A 192 31.66 -17.24 11.16
N TYR A 193 31.29 -16.72 12.33
CA TYR A 193 30.45 -17.37 13.32
C TYR A 193 28.96 -17.03 13.15
N GLY A 194 28.62 -15.93 12.48
CA GLY A 194 27.24 -15.55 12.23
C GLY A 194 27.03 -14.06 12.03
N ALA A 195 25.77 -13.67 11.91
CA ALA A 195 25.38 -12.27 11.79
C ALA A 195 25.57 -11.52 13.12
N GLY A 196 26.09 -10.31 13.04
CA GLY A 196 26.10 -9.34 14.14
C GLY A 196 24.67 -8.95 14.57
N GLY A 197 24.51 -8.36 15.76
CA GLY A 197 23.21 -7.98 16.29
C GLY A 197 22.49 -6.94 15.42
N PHE A 198 21.16 -7.05 15.29
CA PHE A 198 20.32 -6.09 14.55
C PHE A 198 20.50 -4.63 15.02
N GLY A 199 20.80 -4.41 16.28
CA GLY A 199 21.03 -3.07 16.86
C GLY A 199 22.32 -2.38 16.39
N LYS A 200 23.27 -3.11 15.79
CA LYS A 200 24.56 -2.54 15.34
C LYS A 200 24.40 -1.80 14.00
N GLY A 201 25.19 -0.74 13.82
CA GLY A 201 25.26 0.03 12.58
C GLY A 201 24.19 1.12 12.42
N TRP A 202 23.27 1.33 13.36
CA TRP A 202 22.28 2.41 13.28
C TRP A 202 22.87 3.81 13.45
N SER A 203 23.99 3.93 14.15
CA SER A 203 24.74 5.20 14.27
C SER A 203 25.59 5.53 13.05
N GLU A 204 25.76 4.59 12.13
CA GLU A 204 26.64 4.69 10.95
C GLU A 204 25.85 4.67 9.63
N LEU A 205 24.62 5.15 9.67
CA LEU A 205 23.78 5.21 8.49
C LEU A 205 24.38 6.12 7.42
N SER A 206 24.51 5.59 6.21
CA SER A 206 24.83 6.38 5.02
C SER A 206 23.57 6.66 4.21
N VAL A 207 23.47 7.87 3.67
CA VAL A 207 22.30 8.34 2.93
C VAL A 207 22.59 8.44 1.44
N ILE A 208 21.69 7.91 0.63
CA ILE A 208 21.72 8.04 -0.83
C ILE A 208 20.39 8.63 -1.28
N PRO A 209 20.35 9.89 -1.77
CA PRO A 209 19.14 10.46 -2.33
C PRO A 209 18.80 9.83 -3.68
N GLY A 210 17.50 9.83 -3.99
CA GLY A 210 16.98 9.28 -5.23
C GLY A 210 15.58 9.79 -5.52
N VAL A 211 15.01 9.28 -6.59
CA VAL A 211 13.65 9.53 -7.01
C VAL A 211 12.96 8.20 -7.30
N HIS A 212 11.63 8.19 -7.22
CA HIS A 212 10.86 7.00 -7.51
C HIS A 212 9.60 7.34 -8.29
N ALA A 213 9.12 6.37 -9.03
CA ALA A 213 7.81 6.39 -9.67
C ALA A 213 7.13 5.02 -9.52
N LYS A 214 5.81 5.03 -9.45
CA LYS A 214 4.99 3.83 -9.30
C LYS A 214 3.79 3.89 -10.22
N LEU A 215 3.48 2.76 -10.85
CA LEU A 215 2.28 2.55 -11.66
C LEU A 215 1.59 1.27 -11.22
N GLY A 216 0.27 1.28 -11.15
CA GLY A 216 -0.46 0.09 -10.73
C GLY A 216 -1.96 0.19 -10.86
N LEU A 217 -2.61 -0.87 -10.43
CA LEU A 217 -4.05 -1.01 -10.33
C LEU A 217 -4.42 -1.25 -8.87
N ARG A 218 -5.52 -0.64 -8.47
CA ARG A 218 -6.09 -0.78 -7.14
C ARG A 218 -7.51 -1.31 -7.25
N PHE A 219 -7.80 -2.35 -6.48
CA PHE A 219 -9.07 -3.04 -6.37
C PHE A 219 -9.64 -2.83 -4.98
N ASP A 220 -10.68 -2.02 -4.85
CA ASP A 220 -11.33 -1.72 -3.57
C ASP A 220 -12.64 -2.50 -3.44
N TRP A 221 -12.66 -3.46 -2.51
CA TRP A 221 -13.84 -4.32 -2.25
C TRP A 221 -14.54 -3.98 -0.93
N ALA A 222 -14.19 -2.86 -0.28
CA ALA A 222 -14.82 -2.49 0.99
C ALA A 222 -16.34 -2.51 0.86
N HIS A 223 -17.02 -3.28 1.71
CA HIS A 223 -18.47 -3.41 1.72
C HIS A 223 -19.15 -2.09 2.13
N PHE A 224 -18.53 -1.34 3.03
CA PHE A 224 -19.02 -0.04 3.49
C PHE A 224 -18.23 1.09 2.84
N ASN A 225 -18.94 2.10 2.36
CA ASN A 225 -18.32 3.25 1.70
C ASN A 225 -17.37 4.06 2.61
N GLU A 226 -17.59 4.01 3.93
CA GLU A 226 -16.73 4.70 4.92
C GLU A 226 -15.39 4.01 5.15
N VAL A 227 -15.26 2.75 4.76
CA VAL A 227 -14.06 1.94 4.96
C VAL A 227 -13.27 1.84 3.65
N VAL A 228 -11.98 1.77 3.74
CA VAL A 228 -11.07 1.37 2.66
C VAL A 228 -10.62 -0.04 2.94
N SER A 229 -10.80 -0.94 1.98
CA SER A 229 -10.22 -2.28 1.99
C SER A 229 -9.86 -2.62 0.54
N ALA A 230 -8.58 -2.51 0.22
CA ALA A 230 -8.13 -2.60 -1.16
C ALA A 230 -6.86 -3.42 -1.32
N LEU A 231 -6.79 -4.10 -2.46
CA LEU A 231 -5.59 -4.72 -2.99
C LEU A 231 -5.00 -3.79 -4.05
N GLU A 232 -3.71 -3.64 -4.02
CA GLU A 232 -2.95 -2.87 -4.99
C GLU A 232 -1.89 -3.76 -5.62
N CYS A 233 -1.76 -3.75 -6.94
CA CYS A 233 -0.68 -4.43 -7.64
C CYS A 233 -0.11 -3.52 -8.73
N GLY A 234 1.21 -3.63 -8.97
CA GLY A 234 1.85 -2.77 -9.94
C GLY A 234 3.35 -2.93 -9.98
N VAL A 235 4.00 -1.90 -10.49
CA VAL A 235 5.45 -1.83 -10.66
C VAL A 235 6.00 -0.54 -10.07
N ASN A 236 7.20 -0.64 -9.50
CA ASN A 236 7.96 0.50 -8.97
C ASN A 236 9.25 0.68 -9.78
N PHE A 237 9.60 1.93 -10.00
CA PHE A 237 10.86 2.38 -10.58
C PHE A 237 11.54 3.29 -9.57
N GLU A 238 12.80 3.02 -9.28
CA GLU A 238 13.61 3.81 -8.37
C GLU A 238 14.97 4.08 -8.98
N MET A 239 15.42 5.31 -8.87
CA MET A 239 16.73 5.74 -9.35
C MET A 239 17.42 6.54 -8.25
N TYR A 240 18.63 6.14 -7.92
CA TYR A 240 19.47 6.77 -6.89
C TYR A 240 20.63 7.53 -7.54
N THR A 241 21.19 8.51 -6.83
CA THR A 241 22.29 9.33 -7.35
C THR A 241 23.57 8.54 -7.58
N LYS A 242 23.75 7.41 -6.89
CA LYS A 242 24.89 6.49 -7.05
C LYS A 242 24.45 5.05 -6.89
N LYS A 243 25.30 4.10 -7.29
CA LYS A 243 25.07 2.67 -7.06
C LYS A 243 24.86 2.40 -5.56
N VAL A 244 23.88 1.59 -5.24
CA VAL A 244 23.53 1.21 -3.85
C VAL A 244 24.31 -0.04 -3.49
N PRO A 245 25.33 0.04 -2.60
CA PRO A 245 26.20 -1.09 -2.26
C PRO A 245 25.52 -2.01 -1.22
N ILE A 246 24.67 -2.92 -1.69
CA ILE A 246 24.04 -3.93 -0.84
C ILE A 246 25.00 -5.11 -0.63
N MET A 247 25.64 -5.57 -1.70
CA MET A 247 26.58 -6.69 -1.71
C MET A 247 27.98 -6.22 -2.13
N ILE A 248 29.01 -6.96 -1.77
CA ILE A 248 30.41 -6.65 -2.12
C ILE A 248 30.72 -6.88 -3.61
N ASN A 249 29.78 -7.46 -4.35
CA ASN A 249 29.94 -7.79 -5.76
C ASN A 249 29.49 -6.64 -6.69
N ASP A 250 29.74 -6.80 -8.00
CA ASP A 250 29.42 -5.82 -9.04
C ASP A 250 27.92 -5.67 -9.34
N TYR A 251 27.05 -6.38 -8.62
CA TYR A 251 25.58 -6.32 -8.82
C TYR A 251 24.91 -5.10 -8.16
N ASN A 252 25.69 -4.18 -7.63
CA ASN A 252 25.17 -2.94 -7.06
C ASN A 252 24.55 -2.05 -8.15
N LYS A 253 23.26 -1.79 -8.02
CA LYS A 253 22.48 -1.06 -9.02
C LYS A 253 22.19 0.36 -8.58
N GLN A 254 22.18 1.28 -9.52
CA GLN A 254 21.69 2.64 -9.34
C GLN A 254 20.20 2.73 -9.66
N PHE A 255 19.73 1.93 -10.62
CA PHE A 255 18.36 1.84 -11.06
C PHE A 255 17.75 0.52 -10.57
N MET A 256 16.61 0.60 -9.89
CA MET A 256 15.89 -0.55 -9.37
C MET A 256 14.48 -0.59 -9.95
N PHE A 257 14.08 -1.77 -10.35
CA PHE A 257 12.74 -2.06 -10.86
C PHE A 257 12.20 -3.27 -10.10
N ASN A 258 10.99 -3.16 -9.58
CA ASN A 258 10.32 -4.26 -8.91
C ASN A 258 8.81 -4.24 -9.16
N ALA A 259 8.20 -5.41 -9.11
CA ALA A 259 6.76 -5.58 -9.04
C ALA A 259 6.32 -5.71 -7.58
N TYR A 260 5.09 -5.32 -7.29
CA TYR A 260 4.55 -5.40 -5.94
C TYR A 260 3.08 -5.80 -5.92
N VAL A 261 2.69 -6.39 -4.79
CA VAL A 261 1.30 -6.61 -4.39
C VAL A 261 1.15 -6.15 -2.96
N GLY A 262 0.11 -5.40 -2.66
CA GLY A 262 -0.12 -4.85 -1.34
C GLY A 262 -1.57 -4.85 -0.91
N LEU A 263 -1.77 -4.86 0.39
CA LEU A 263 -3.06 -4.72 1.03
C LEU A 263 -3.09 -3.41 1.81
N GLN A 264 -4.21 -2.72 1.76
CA GLN A 264 -4.41 -1.48 2.50
C GLN A 264 -5.80 -1.42 3.10
N PHE A 265 -5.84 -0.86 4.31
CA PHE A 265 -7.04 -0.65 5.10
C PHE A 265 -7.10 0.79 5.56
N GLY A 266 -8.32 1.34 5.66
CA GLY A 266 -8.44 2.73 6.03
C GLY A 266 -9.86 3.19 6.23
N LYS A 267 -10.03 4.51 6.29
CA LYS A 267 -11.31 5.15 6.50
C LYS A 267 -11.49 6.35 5.56
N ARG A 268 -12.73 6.58 5.17
CA ARG A 268 -13.15 7.73 4.36
C ARG A 268 -14.08 8.63 5.16
N TRP A 269 -14.00 9.94 4.92
CA TRP A 269 -14.86 10.92 5.59
C TRP A 269 -15.08 12.17 4.74
N ASN A 270 -16.13 12.89 5.05
CA ASN A 270 -16.40 14.22 4.48
C ASN A 270 -15.88 15.31 5.42
N LYS A 271 -15.44 16.43 4.87
CA LYS A 271 -15.16 17.62 5.66
C LYS A 271 -16.48 18.09 6.28
N ARG A 272 -16.52 18.22 7.60
CA ARG A 272 -17.61 18.89 8.31
C ARG A 272 -17.56 20.38 8.05
#